data_1c39cebd5b07f249d357a1db1488471d
#
_entry.id   1c39cebd5b07f249d357a1db1488471d
#
_cell.length_a   1.000
_cell.length_b   1.000
_cell.length_c   1.000
_cell.angle_alpha   90.00
_cell.angle_beta   90.00
_cell.angle_gamma   90.00
#
_symmetry.space_group_name_H-M   'P 1'
#
loop_
_entity.id
_entity.type
_entity.pdbx_description
1 polymer ?
#
loop_
_entity_poly.entity_id
_entity_poly.type
_entity_poly.pdbx_seq_one_letter_code
_entity_poly.pdbx_strand_id
1 'polypeptide(L)'
;VEVQVPVLAVSAEGDRQDPPWACHKLLKQFGSATREYLCLGRKAGFSSDFGHVEMLLSKPAQQEVWPLVEHWLQQQCLPPAFRSPADEVKL
;
A
#
# COMPACT_ATOMS: atom_id res chain seq x y z
N VAL A 1 8.03 1.94 18.98
CA VAL A 1 8.15 0.58 18.48
C VAL A 1 9.09 0.57 17.29
N GLU A 2 10.15 -0.22 17.39
CA GLU A 2 11.07 -0.37 16.29
C GLU A 2 10.64 -1.52 15.39
N VAL A 3 10.18 -1.17 14.21
CA VAL A 3 9.85 -2.15 13.17
C VAL A 3 10.99 -2.15 12.16
N GLN A 4 11.64 -3.29 12.01
CA GLN A 4 12.80 -3.41 11.13
C GLN A 4 12.48 -4.05 9.78
N VAL A 5 11.30 -4.64 9.64
CA VAL A 5 10.86 -5.24 8.38
C VAL A 5 10.30 -4.20 7.44
N PRO A 6 10.32 -4.44 6.12
CA PRO A 6 9.66 -3.54 5.17
C PRO A 6 8.18 -3.36 5.50
N VAL A 7 7.69 -2.15 5.36
CA VAL A 7 6.30 -1.80 5.68
C VAL A 7 5.63 -1.15 4.48
N LEU A 8 4.47 -1.66 4.10
CA LEU A 8 3.57 -1.02 3.15
C LEU A 8 2.29 -0.64 3.89
N ALA A 9 2.01 0.64 3.96
CA ALA A 9 0.77 1.14 4.52
C ALA A 9 -0.22 1.43 3.39
N VAL A 10 -1.42 0.88 3.49
CA VAL A 10 -2.48 1.09 2.51
C VAL A 10 -3.63 1.78 3.20
N SER A 11 -4.07 2.90 2.65
CA SER A 11 -5.24 3.63 3.14
C SER A 11 -6.16 3.97 1.97
N ALA A 12 -7.37 4.38 2.27
CA ALA A 12 -8.37 4.72 1.24
C ALA A 12 -8.99 6.07 1.53
N GLU A 13 -9.19 6.87 0.48
CA GLU A 13 -9.76 8.21 0.61
C GLU A 13 -11.16 8.20 1.20
N GLY A 14 -11.95 7.15 0.93
CA GLY A 14 -13.30 7.01 1.46
C GLY A 14 -13.40 6.36 2.83
N ASP A 15 -12.26 6.04 3.46
CA ASP A 15 -12.24 5.42 4.77
C ASP A 15 -12.47 6.46 5.86
N ARG A 16 -13.56 6.31 6.61
CA ARG A 16 -13.90 7.21 7.71
C ARG A 16 -13.40 6.72 9.07
N GLN A 17 -13.01 5.44 9.16
CA GLN A 17 -12.51 4.87 10.41
C GLN A 17 -11.01 5.12 10.56
N ASP A 18 -10.25 4.84 9.51
CA ASP A 18 -8.81 5.06 9.47
C ASP A 18 -8.47 5.92 8.24
N PRO A 19 -8.71 7.22 8.32
CA PRO A 19 -8.51 8.12 7.18
C PRO A 19 -7.01 8.21 6.79
N PRO A 20 -6.72 8.60 5.54
CA PRO A 20 -5.34 8.65 5.04
C PRO A 20 -4.38 9.43 5.93
N TRP A 21 -4.81 10.56 6.48
CA TRP A 21 -3.94 11.37 7.33
C TRP A 21 -3.50 10.64 8.59
N ALA A 22 -4.38 9.82 9.18
CA ALA A 22 -4.07 9.05 10.38
C ALA A 22 -3.11 7.89 10.05
N CYS A 23 -3.35 7.20 8.94
CA CYS A 23 -2.49 6.10 8.49
C CYS A 23 -1.09 6.61 8.15
N HIS A 24 -0.99 7.73 7.47
CA HIS A 24 0.28 8.34 7.10
C HIS A 24 1.06 8.77 8.34
N LYS A 25 0.37 9.34 9.32
CA LYS A 25 0.98 9.73 10.59
C LYS A 25 1.52 8.51 11.34
N LEU A 26 0.75 7.42 11.37
CA LEU A 26 1.18 6.18 12.02
C LEU A 26 2.42 5.59 11.33
N LEU A 27 2.47 5.61 10.01
CA LEU A 27 3.60 5.08 9.25
C LEU A 27 4.91 5.73 9.65
N LYS A 28 4.89 7.01 9.96
CA LYS A 28 6.10 7.75 10.38
C LYS A 28 6.66 7.25 11.71
N GLN A 29 5.88 6.53 12.49
CA GLN A 29 6.30 5.97 13.78
C GLN A 29 7.16 4.72 13.61
N PHE A 30 7.13 4.07 12.45
CA PHE A 30 7.92 2.87 12.21
C PHE A 30 9.35 3.22 11.85
N GLY A 31 10.31 2.49 12.45
CA GLY A 31 11.73 2.72 12.20
C GLY A 31 12.30 1.97 11.00
N SER A 32 11.46 1.28 10.23
CA SER A 32 11.92 0.52 9.08
C SER A 32 12.51 1.42 8.01
N ALA A 33 13.62 0.96 7.39
CA ALA A 33 14.25 1.69 6.29
C ALA A 33 13.39 1.66 5.03
N THR A 34 12.59 0.61 4.83
CA THR A 34 11.67 0.50 3.70
C THR A 34 10.25 0.76 4.17
N ARG A 35 9.77 1.95 3.92
CA ARG A 35 8.41 2.35 4.27
C ARG A 35 7.76 2.94 3.02
N GLU A 36 6.65 2.35 2.60
CA GLU A 36 5.92 2.81 1.44
C GLU A 36 4.47 3.06 1.81
N TYR A 37 3.85 4.00 1.15
CA TYR A 37 2.49 4.42 1.43
C TYR A 37 1.67 4.45 0.15
N LEU A 38 0.55 3.74 0.16
CA LEU A 38 -0.38 3.70 -0.96
C LEU A 38 -1.74 4.23 -0.49
N CYS A 39 -2.16 5.34 -1.07
CA CYS A 39 -3.46 5.93 -0.81
C CYS A 39 -4.39 5.62 -1.98
N LEU A 40 -5.44 4.86 -1.71
CA LEU A 40 -6.39 4.41 -2.73
C LEU A 40 -7.48 5.46 -2.92
N GLY A 41 -7.60 5.97 -4.13
CA GLY A 41 -8.61 6.95 -4.43
C GLY A 41 -8.57 7.39 -5.88
N ARG A 42 -9.61 8.08 -6.32
CA ARG A 42 -9.71 8.56 -7.70
C ARG A 42 -8.58 9.51 -8.07
N LYS A 43 -8.10 10.27 -7.10
CA LYS A 43 -6.99 11.21 -7.32
C LYS A 43 -5.70 10.49 -7.69
N ALA A 44 -5.54 9.26 -7.25
CA ALA A 44 -4.36 8.45 -7.56
C ALA A 44 -4.55 7.55 -8.78
N GLY A 45 -5.69 7.65 -9.47
CA GLY A 45 -5.96 6.89 -10.69
C GLY A 45 -6.81 5.64 -10.49
N PHE A 46 -7.29 5.38 -9.28
CA PHE A 46 -8.17 4.25 -9.02
C PHE A 46 -9.62 4.58 -9.41
N SER A 47 -10.43 3.56 -9.64
CA SER A 47 -11.80 3.73 -10.09
C SER A 47 -12.75 4.24 -9.00
N SER A 48 -12.35 4.13 -7.73
CA SER A 48 -13.14 4.50 -6.57
C SER A 48 -12.26 5.05 -5.47
N ASP A 49 -12.86 5.78 -4.53
CA ASP A 49 -12.16 6.22 -3.32
C ASP A 49 -12.09 5.14 -2.25
N PHE A 50 -12.76 4.04 -2.45
CA PHE A 50 -12.85 2.89 -1.54
C PHE A 50 -13.16 3.27 -0.07
N GLY A 51 -13.99 2.49 0.58
CA GLY A 51 -14.23 2.60 2.01
C GLY A 51 -13.30 1.67 2.79
N HIS A 52 -13.47 1.64 4.11
CA HIS A 52 -12.62 0.86 5.01
C HIS A 52 -12.58 -0.64 4.63
N VAL A 53 -13.73 -1.26 4.44
CA VAL A 53 -13.81 -2.68 4.07
C VAL A 53 -13.66 -2.86 2.56
N GLU A 54 -14.18 -1.92 1.78
CA GLU A 54 -14.21 -2.01 0.32
C GLU A 54 -12.82 -2.04 -0.30
N MET A 55 -11.82 -1.40 0.32
CA MET A 55 -10.45 -1.42 -0.19
C MET A 55 -9.85 -2.82 -0.23
N LEU A 56 -10.42 -3.77 0.50
CA LEU A 56 -9.97 -5.16 0.51
C LEU A 56 -10.92 -6.10 -0.21
N LEU A 57 -12.24 -5.92 -0.06
CA LEU A 57 -13.23 -6.92 -0.43
C LEU A 57 -14.03 -6.61 -1.70
N SER A 58 -14.02 -5.37 -2.17
CA SER A 58 -14.78 -5.03 -3.38
C SER A 58 -14.13 -5.64 -4.63
N LYS A 59 -14.94 -5.85 -5.68
CA LYS A 59 -14.39 -6.33 -6.95
C LYS A 59 -13.37 -5.38 -7.56
N PRO A 60 -13.60 -4.04 -7.57
CA PRO A 60 -12.56 -3.13 -8.02
C PRO A 60 -11.26 -3.26 -7.24
N ALA A 61 -11.32 -3.49 -5.93
CA ALA A 61 -10.12 -3.69 -5.13
C ALA A 61 -9.36 -4.95 -5.55
N GLN A 62 -10.08 -6.03 -5.82
CA GLN A 62 -9.44 -7.27 -6.28
C GLN A 62 -8.71 -7.08 -7.61
N GLN A 63 -9.22 -6.20 -8.47
CA GLN A 63 -8.63 -5.96 -9.78
C GLN A 63 -7.52 -4.90 -9.76
N GLU A 64 -7.65 -3.89 -8.91
CA GLU A 64 -6.77 -2.73 -8.91
C GLU A 64 -5.78 -2.71 -7.74
N VAL A 65 -6.17 -3.20 -6.58
CA VAL A 65 -5.37 -3.12 -5.34
C VAL A 65 -4.60 -4.39 -5.08
N TRP A 66 -5.24 -5.55 -5.15
CA TRP A 66 -4.58 -6.83 -4.85
C TRP A 66 -3.32 -7.09 -5.70
N PRO A 67 -3.31 -6.82 -7.01
CA PRO A 67 -2.08 -7.00 -7.79
C PRO A 67 -0.93 -6.12 -7.33
N LEU A 68 -1.22 -4.90 -6.90
CA LEU A 68 -0.18 -3.98 -6.40
C LEU A 68 0.43 -4.51 -5.10
N VAL A 69 -0.41 -4.97 -4.17
CA VAL A 69 0.05 -5.51 -2.89
C VAL A 69 0.85 -6.80 -3.13
N GLU A 70 0.33 -7.68 -3.98
CA GLU A 70 1.02 -8.93 -4.33
C GLU A 70 2.39 -8.64 -4.94
N HIS A 71 2.46 -7.71 -5.87
CA HIS A 71 3.72 -7.34 -6.51
C HIS A 71 4.72 -6.80 -5.49
N TRP A 72 4.27 -5.94 -4.58
CA TRP A 72 5.11 -5.41 -3.52
C TRP A 72 5.65 -6.53 -2.62
N LEU A 73 4.78 -7.47 -2.22
CA LEU A 73 5.20 -8.62 -1.39
C LEU A 73 6.23 -9.47 -2.11
N GLN A 74 6.04 -9.72 -3.40
CA GLN A 74 7.00 -10.51 -4.18
C GLN A 74 8.36 -9.84 -4.23
N GLN A 75 8.40 -8.53 -4.36
CA GLN A 75 9.66 -7.79 -4.34
C GLN A 75 10.40 -7.92 -3.02
N GLN A 76 9.67 -7.98 -1.90
CA GLN A 76 10.30 -8.12 -0.59
C GLN A 76 10.84 -9.53 -0.36
N CYS A 77 10.30 -10.53 -1.05
CA CYS A 77 10.76 -11.92 -0.94
C CYS A 77 11.97 -12.23 -1.82
N LEU A 78 12.31 -11.37 -2.78
CA LEU A 78 13.42 -11.56 -3.68
C LEU A 78 14.66 -10.79 -3.19
N PRO A 79 15.87 -11.40 -3.22
CA PRO A 79 17.09 -10.64 -2.98
C PRO A 79 17.20 -9.49 -4.01
N PRO A 80 17.76 -8.34 -3.61
CA PRO A 80 17.88 -7.20 -4.53
C PRO A 80 18.58 -7.53 -5.85
N ALA A 81 19.53 -8.46 -5.85
CA ALA A 81 20.26 -8.87 -7.05
C ALA A 81 19.38 -9.53 -8.11
N PHE A 82 18.22 -10.05 -7.72
CA PHE A 82 17.29 -10.71 -8.64
C PHE A 82 16.09 -9.83 -9.03
N ARG A 83 16.06 -8.59 -8.57
CA ARG A 83 14.99 -7.64 -8.92
C ARG A 83 15.37 -6.90 -10.18
N SER A 84 14.46 -6.88 -11.16
CA SER A 84 14.64 -6.06 -12.35
C SER A 84 13.97 -4.71 -12.16
N PRO A 85 14.37 -3.67 -12.93
CA PRO A 85 13.68 -2.38 -12.88
C PRO A 85 12.19 -2.48 -13.22
N ALA A 86 11.79 -3.48 -14.02
CA ALA A 86 10.39 -3.68 -14.38
C ALA A 86 9.54 -4.19 -13.20
N ASP A 87 10.17 -4.72 -12.16
CA ASP A 87 9.47 -5.21 -10.97
C ASP A 87 9.22 -4.12 -9.94
N GLU A 88 9.71 -2.92 -10.15
CA GLU A 88 9.49 -1.81 -9.23
C GLU A 88 8.08 -1.26 -9.34
N VAL A 89 7.38 -1.18 -8.22
CA VAL A 89 6.07 -0.55 -8.12
C VAL A 89 6.25 0.87 -7.61
N LYS A 90 5.72 1.83 -8.35
CA LYS A 90 5.69 3.23 -7.90
C LYS A 90 4.40 3.45 -7.11
N LEU A 91 4.51 3.53 -5.82
CA LEU A 91 3.40 3.72 -4.91
C LEU A 91 3.24 5.20 -4.53
#